data_2ec9704d0f6fac889370add5aa8a6085
#
_entry.id   2ec9704d0f6fac889370add5aa8a6085
#
_cell.length_a   1.000
_cell.length_b   1.000
_cell.length_c   1.000
_cell.angle_alpha   90.00
_cell.angle_beta   90.00
_cell.angle_gamma   90.00
#
_symmetry.space_group_name_H-M   'P 1'
#
loop_
_entity.id
_entity.type
_entity.pdbx_description
1 polymer ?
#
loop_
_entity_poly.entity_id
_entity_poly.type
_entity_poly.pdbx_seq_one_letter_code
_entity_poly.pdbx_strand_id
1 'polypeptide(L)'
;MTPPAIVASALAEGLDMIAVCDHNSARNVAAVQAAAGERLAVVAGMEITTAEECHVVGLFTDASSALAAGAEVGATLAPIDDDYETFFGEQPVLDASGAETARETLALATATPLDVDAVVDLVHRHGGLAVAAHIDRRSFGVIGQLGFFPEDAGFDAVELSRHVPAGSERVAEFAVYGLPILHSSDAHYRAAVGAVRTTGTCERPGFDELALAVRGLEGRRVGCA
;
A
#
# COMPACT_ATOMS: atom_id res chain seq x y z
N MET A 1 -12.18 8.57 0.01
CA MET A 1 -11.95 9.38 1.25
C MET A 1 -11.17 10.66 0.87
N THR A 2 -11.38 11.81 1.56
CA THR A 2 -10.59 13.01 1.29
C THR A 2 -9.31 13.06 2.14
N PRO A 3 -8.24 13.75 1.71
CA PRO A 3 -7.01 13.89 2.49
C PRO A 3 -7.22 14.33 3.95
N PRO A 4 -8.02 15.39 4.25
CA PRO A 4 -8.27 15.76 5.65
C PRO A 4 -9.00 14.68 6.44
N ALA A 5 -9.90 13.92 5.80
CA ALA A 5 -10.65 12.86 6.46
C ALA A 5 -9.76 11.65 6.81
N ILE A 6 -8.84 11.29 5.93
CA ILE A 6 -7.83 10.22 6.16
C ILE A 6 -6.98 10.61 7.37
N VAL A 7 -6.39 11.81 7.35
CA VAL A 7 -5.54 12.32 8.44
C VAL A 7 -6.29 12.38 9.76
N ALA A 8 -7.51 12.92 9.76
CA ALA A 8 -8.32 13.01 10.98
C ALA A 8 -8.63 11.64 11.57
N SER A 9 -8.94 10.64 10.72
CA SER A 9 -9.21 9.27 11.17
C SER A 9 -7.96 8.61 11.72
N ALA A 10 -6.81 8.75 11.06
CA ALA A 10 -5.53 8.18 11.53
C ALA A 10 -5.11 8.76 12.90
N LEU A 11 -5.23 10.07 13.06
CA LEU A 11 -4.93 10.74 14.34
C LEU A 11 -5.90 10.34 15.46
N ALA A 12 -7.18 10.16 15.15
CA ALA A 12 -8.18 9.72 16.13
C ALA A 12 -7.91 8.29 16.61
N GLU A 13 -7.35 7.43 15.74
CA GLU A 13 -6.92 6.07 16.09
C GLU A 13 -5.53 6.00 16.74
N GLY A 14 -4.87 7.16 16.95
CA GLY A 14 -3.55 7.23 17.57
C GLY A 14 -2.45 6.61 16.73
N LEU A 15 -2.54 6.67 15.41
CA LEU A 15 -1.49 6.20 14.50
C LEU A 15 -0.39 7.25 14.40
N ASP A 16 0.87 6.81 14.46
CA ASP A 16 2.04 7.66 14.27
C ASP A 16 2.41 7.79 12.78
N MET A 17 2.05 6.79 11.99
CA MET A 17 2.38 6.69 10.58
C MET A 17 1.29 5.95 9.81
N ILE A 18 1.03 6.38 8.58
CA ILE A 18 0.22 5.64 7.60
C ILE A 18 0.95 5.56 6.26
N ALA A 19 0.56 4.62 5.40
CA ALA A 19 0.85 4.67 3.98
C ALA A 19 -0.44 4.98 3.20
N VAL A 20 -0.32 5.75 2.13
CA VAL A 20 -1.42 5.99 1.18
C VAL A 20 -1.11 5.20 -0.07
N CYS A 21 -1.98 4.22 -0.38
CA CYS A 21 -1.76 3.22 -1.42
C CYS A 21 -3.01 3.11 -2.29
N ASP A 22 -3.30 4.15 -3.09
CA ASP A 22 -4.38 4.08 -4.07
C ASP A 22 -4.04 3.02 -5.14
N HIS A 23 -5.07 2.40 -5.72
CA HIS A 23 -4.88 1.42 -6.79
C HIS A 23 -4.18 2.03 -8.00
N ASN A 24 -3.08 1.45 -8.42
CA ASN A 24 -2.30 1.78 -9.63
C ASN A 24 -1.97 3.27 -9.82
N SER A 25 -2.08 4.09 -8.76
CA SER A 25 -1.81 5.53 -8.81
C SER A 25 -1.24 6.04 -7.49
N ALA A 26 -0.33 7.02 -7.55
CA ALA A 26 0.21 7.72 -6.37
C ALA A 26 -0.17 9.22 -6.35
N ARG A 27 -1.14 9.66 -7.18
CA ARG A 27 -1.41 11.08 -7.38
C ARG A 27 -2.01 11.79 -6.18
N ASN A 28 -2.66 11.08 -5.25
CA ASN A 28 -3.22 11.65 -4.04
C ASN A 28 -2.24 11.67 -2.85
N VAL A 29 -1.07 11.03 -2.96
CA VAL A 29 -0.09 10.94 -1.86
C VAL A 29 0.32 12.32 -1.34
N ALA A 30 0.77 13.22 -2.23
CA ALA A 30 1.23 14.54 -1.84
C ALA A 30 0.13 15.38 -1.16
N ALA A 31 -1.12 15.21 -1.56
CA ALA A 31 -2.27 15.87 -0.94
C ALA A 31 -2.48 15.41 0.50
N VAL A 32 -2.36 14.10 0.77
CA VAL A 32 -2.46 13.57 2.13
C VAL A 32 -1.28 14.00 2.99
N GLN A 33 -0.05 13.97 2.43
CA GLN A 33 1.16 14.47 3.11
C GLN A 33 1.01 15.95 3.51
N ALA A 34 0.53 16.80 2.59
CA ALA A 34 0.30 18.20 2.86
C ALA A 34 -0.83 18.43 3.90
N ALA A 35 -1.90 17.64 3.86
CA ALA A 35 -2.97 17.70 4.87
C ALA A 35 -2.49 17.23 6.25
N ALA A 36 -1.57 16.26 6.31
CA ALA A 36 -1.00 15.75 7.56
C ALA A 36 -0.03 16.75 8.22
N GLY A 37 0.80 17.43 7.42
CA GLY A 37 1.89 18.26 7.94
C GLY A 37 2.81 17.45 8.86
N GLU A 38 3.21 18.05 9.97
CA GLU A 38 4.05 17.38 10.97
C GLU A 38 3.29 16.50 11.98
N ARG A 39 1.95 16.45 11.88
CA ARG A 39 1.10 15.75 12.86
C ARG A 39 1.07 14.23 12.68
N LEU A 40 1.35 13.75 11.47
CA LEU A 40 1.27 12.34 11.11
C LEU A 40 2.28 12.08 9.99
N ALA A 41 3.11 11.06 10.14
CA ALA A 41 3.97 10.62 9.04
C ALA A 41 3.13 9.91 7.96
N VAL A 42 3.32 10.31 6.70
CA VAL A 42 2.62 9.70 5.56
C VAL A 42 3.64 9.16 4.58
N VAL A 43 3.78 7.84 4.56
CA VAL A 43 4.61 7.11 3.58
C VAL A 43 3.91 7.15 2.23
N ALA A 44 4.67 7.46 1.19
CA ALA A 44 4.20 7.40 -0.17
C ALA A 44 4.06 5.93 -0.61
N GLY A 45 2.91 5.57 -1.14
CA GLY A 45 2.64 4.20 -1.58
C GLY A 45 1.75 4.14 -2.81
N MET A 46 1.59 2.94 -3.29
CA MET A 46 0.67 2.56 -4.36
C MET A 46 0.38 1.07 -4.27
N GLU A 47 -0.86 0.65 -4.43
CA GLU A 47 -1.22 -0.75 -4.56
C GLU A 47 -1.36 -1.10 -6.03
N ILE A 48 -0.46 -1.95 -6.54
CA ILE A 48 -0.39 -2.32 -7.95
C ILE A 48 -1.06 -3.67 -8.15
N THR A 49 -2.00 -3.75 -9.09
CA THR A 49 -2.63 -5.02 -9.47
C THR A 49 -1.85 -5.65 -10.62
N THR A 50 -1.27 -6.82 -10.38
CA THR A 50 -0.46 -7.55 -11.37
C THR A 50 -1.32 -8.25 -12.43
N ALA A 51 -0.69 -8.79 -13.47
CA ALA A 51 -1.37 -9.56 -14.53
C ALA A 51 -2.07 -10.83 -14.00
N GLU A 52 -1.58 -11.39 -12.89
CA GLU A 52 -2.18 -12.53 -12.19
C GLU A 52 -3.30 -12.11 -11.23
N GLU A 53 -3.70 -10.83 -11.25
CA GLU A 53 -4.65 -10.25 -10.31
C GLU A 53 -4.19 -10.31 -8.83
N CYS A 54 -2.87 -10.32 -8.58
CA CYS A 54 -2.33 -10.14 -7.25
C CYS A 54 -2.14 -8.65 -6.95
N HIS A 55 -2.33 -8.26 -5.69
CA HIS A 55 -1.97 -6.92 -5.23
C HIS A 55 -0.56 -6.91 -4.65
N VAL A 56 0.22 -5.94 -5.07
CA VAL A 56 1.55 -5.63 -4.53
C VAL A 56 1.55 -4.19 -4.05
N VAL A 57 1.80 -3.97 -2.78
CA VAL A 57 1.96 -2.62 -2.23
C VAL A 57 3.42 -2.20 -2.41
N GLY A 58 3.64 -1.16 -3.21
CA GLY A 58 4.89 -0.43 -3.29
C GLY A 58 4.89 0.70 -2.27
N LEU A 59 5.88 0.72 -1.38
CA LEU A 59 6.13 1.83 -0.46
C LEU A 59 7.41 2.55 -0.88
N PHE A 60 7.38 3.88 -0.99
CA PHE A 60 8.45 4.65 -1.61
C PHE A 60 9.03 5.69 -0.65
N THR A 61 10.27 6.08 -0.90
CA THR A 61 11.02 7.08 -0.13
C THR A 61 10.28 8.41 -0.02
N ASP A 62 9.63 8.82 -1.11
CA ASP A 62 8.92 10.09 -1.21
C ASP A 62 7.82 10.05 -2.30
N ALA A 63 7.00 11.09 -2.35
CA ALA A 63 5.92 11.21 -3.32
C ALA A 63 6.43 11.29 -4.78
N SER A 64 7.64 11.80 -5.02
CA SER A 64 8.19 11.91 -6.39
C SER A 64 8.57 10.54 -6.93
N SER A 65 9.17 9.68 -6.11
CA SER A 65 9.48 8.29 -6.44
C SER A 65 8.22 7.48 -6.70
N ALA A 66 7.19 7.64 -5.83
CA ALA A 66 5.89 6.99 -6.03
C ALA A 66 5.19 7.45 -7.32
N LEU A 67 5.24 8.76 -7.63
CA LEU A 67 4.67 9.29 -8.87
C LEU A 67 5.42 8.80 -10.11
N ALA A 68 6.75 8.68 -10.05
CA ALA A 68 7.53 8.13 -11.16
C ALA A 68 7.17 6.66 -11.41
N ALA A 69 7.09 5.84 -10.36
CA ALA A 69 6.61 4.46 -10.46
C ALA A 69 5.17 4.41 -11.00
N GLY A 70 4.27 5.26 -10.48
CA GLY A 70 2.89 5.36 -10.95
C GLY A 70 2.74 5.76 -12.41
N ALA A 71 3.68 6.57 -12.94
CA ALA A 71 3.70 6.91 -14.36
C ALA A 71 4.06 5.70 -15.24
N GLU A 72 5.00 4.83 -14.80
CA GLU A 72 5.32 3.58 -15.50
C GLU A 72 4.15 2.60 -15.46
N VAL A 73 3.50 2.44 -14.31
CA VAL A 73 2.30 1.61 -14.16
C VAL A 73 1.17 2.15 -15.05
N GLY A 74 0.88 3.45 -14.98
CA GLY A 74 -0.16 4.10 -15.76
C GLY A 74 0.02 3.97 -17.27
N ALA A 75 1.28 3.95 -17.76
CA ALA A 75 1.57 3.74 -19.17
C ALA A 75 1.14 2.37 -19.70
N THR A 76 0.83 1.41 -18.81
CA THR A 76 0.37 0.06 -19.16
C THR A 76 -1.15 -0.10 -19.09
N LEU A 77 -1.85 0.85 -18.46
CA LEU A 77 -3.30 0.80 -18.25
C LEU A 77 -4.08 1.33 -19.45
N ALA A 78 -5.24 0.77 -19.67
CA ALA A 78 -6.18 1.29 -20.65
C ALA A 78 -6.85 2.59 -20.15
N PRO A 79 -7.26 3.49 -21.05
CA PRO A 79 -8.19 4.56 -20.71
C PRO A 79 -9.52 3.99 -20.18
N ILE A 80 -10.20 4.76 -19.32
CA ILE A 80 -11.58 4.43 -18.90
C ILE A 80 -12.53 4.53 -20.11
N ASP A 81 -13.54 3.66 -20.13
CA ASP A 81 -14.67 3.73 -21.04
C ASP A 81 -15.88 4.43 -20.40
N ASP A 82 -16.96 4.59 -21.16
CA ASP A 82 -18.17 5.32 -20.73
C ASP A 82 -18.86 4.67 -19.52
N ASP A 83 -18.68 3.38 -19.31
CA ASP A 83 -19.34 2.62 -18.24
C ASP A 83 -18.46 2.46 -16.99
N TYR A 84 -17.17 2.76 -17.08
CA TYR A 84 -16.19 2.52 -16.01
C TYR A 84 -16.60 3.13 -14.67
N GLU A 85 -16.94 4.42 -14.66
CA GLU A 85 -17.34 5.12 -13.42
C GLU A 85 -18.65 4.56 -12.81
N THR A 86 -19.50 3.95 -13.62
CA THR A 86 -20.73 3.30 -13.13
C THR A 86 -20.41 2.07 -12.28
N PHE A 87 -19.35 1.32 -12.63
CA PHE A 87 -18.95 0.09 -11.93
C PHE A 87 -17.94 0.33 -10.82
N PHE A 88 -16.97 1.22 -11.05
CA PHE A 88 -15.82 1.41 -10.16
C PHE A 88 -15.83 2.75 -9.40
N GLY A 89 -16.74 3.65 -9.78
CA GLY A 89 -16.83 4.99 -9.19
C GLY A 89 -15.86 5.99 -9.82
N GLU A 90 -15.99 7.23 -9.37
CA GLU A 90 -15.13 8.34 -9.80
C GLU A 90 -13.73 8.21 -9.21
N GLN A 91 -12.72 8.64 -9.95
CA GLN A 91 -11.30 8.62 -9.58
C GLN A 91 -10.73 10.04 -9.46
N PRO A 92 -11.16 10.82 -8.44
CA PRO A 92 -10.73 12.20 -8.30
C PRO A 92 -9.28 12.30 -7.82
N VAL A 93 -8.54 13.26 -8.34
CA VAL A 93 -7.27 13.74 -7.79
C VAL A 93 -7.56 14.97 -6.95
N LEU A 94 -7.20 14.92 -5.68
CA LEU A 94 -7.58 15.91 -4.69
C LEU A 94 -6.37 16.74 -4.25
N ASP A 95 -6.63 17.96 -3.79
CA ASP A 95 -5.66 18.76 -3.05
C ASP A 95 -5.72 18.48 -1.53
N ALA A 96 -4.85 19.14 -0.77
CA ALA A 96 -4.77 18.98 0.69
C ALA A 96 -6.05 19.40 1.43
N SER A 97 -6.92 20.21 0.82
CA SER A 97 -8.22 20.60 1.38
C SER A 97 -9.32 19.56 1.09
N GLY A 98 -9.05 18.63 0.17
CA GLY A 98 -10.00 17.67 -0.35
C GLY A 98 -10.80 18.19 -1.55
N ALA A 99 -10.41 19.32 -2.14
CA ALA A 99 -11.01 19.80 -3.38
C ALA A 99 -10.43 19.01 -4.59
N GLU A 100 -11.30 18.70 -5.54
CA GLU A 100 -10.91 18.03 -6.77
C GLU A 100 -10.10 18.99 -7.66
N THR A 101 -8.92 18.57 -8.09
CA THR A 101 -8.03 19.32 -8.99
C THR A 101 -7.91 18.70 -10.37
N ALA A 102 -8.15 17.39 -10.48
CA ALA A 102 -8.14 16.64 -11.72
C ALA A 102 -8.91 15.31 -11.53
N ARG A 103 -9.07 14.55 -12.60
CA ARG A 103 -9.54 13.16 -12.57
C ARG A 103 -8.54 12.25 -13.25
N GLU A 104 -8.48 11.02 -12.78
CA GLU A 104 -7.80 9.96 -13.49
C GLU A 104 -8.64 9.53 -14.70
N THR A 105 -7.95 9.28 -15.79
CA THR A 105 -8.56 8.85 -17.06
C THR A 105 -8.12 7.44 -17.45
N LEU A 106 -7.36 6.77 -16.59
CA LEU A 106 -6.91 5.40 -16.75
C LEU A 106 -7.74 4.48 -15.85
N ALA A 107 -7.93 3.25 -16.25
CA ALA A 107 -8.72 2.25 -15.54
C ALA A 107 -7.95 1.70 -14.31
N LEU A 108 -7.85 2.49 -13.24
CA LEU A 108 -7.02 2.17 -12.07
C LEU A 108 -7.47 0.90 -11.33
N ALA A 109 -8.74 0.52 -11.39
CA ALA A 109 -9.26 -0.67 -10.72
C ALA A 109 -9.01 -1.97 -11.51
N THR A 110 -8.28 -1.91 -12.64
CA THR A 110 -8.01 -3.09 -13.47
C THR A 110 -6.59 -3.59 -13.28
N ALA A 111 -6.35 -4.87 -13.63
CA ALA A 111 -5.03 -5.45 -13.64
C ALA A 111 -4.12 -4.80 -14.70
N THR A 112 -2.86 -4.63 -14.35
CA THR A 112 -1.81 -4.27 -15.30
C THR A 112 -1.37 -5.51 -16.10
N PRO A 113 -0.68 -5.39 -17.22
CA PRO A 113 -0.02 -6.51 -17.89
C PRO A 113 1.32 -6.91 -17.26
N LEU A 114 1.72 -6.29 -16.15
CA LEU A 114 2.96 -6.59 -15.44
C LEU A 114 2.72 -7.79 -14.51
N ASP A 115 3.55 -8.81 -14.60
CA ASP A 115 3.53 -9.93 -13.66
C ASP A 115 4.11 -9.53 -12.28
N VAL A 116 4.01 -10.43 -11.30
CA VAL A 116 4.49 -10.18 -9.93
C VAL A 116 5.96 -9.76 -9.92
N ASP A 117 6.82 -10.46 -10.66
CA ASP A 117 8.26 -10.17 -10.68
C ASP A 117 8.54 -8.79 -11.27
N ALA A 118 7.88 -8.43 -12.37
CA ALA A 118 8.01 -7.12 -13.00
C ALA A 118 7.53 -5.97 -12.09
N VAL A 119 6.47 -6.20 -11.30
CA VAL A 119 5.98 -5.20 -10.33
C VAL A 119 6.96 -5.04 -9.17
N VAL A 120 7.47 -6.14 -8.60
CA VAL A 120 8.48 -6.08 -7.53
C VAL A 120 9.75 -5.36 -8.01
N ASP A 121 10.24 -5.72 -9.20
CA ASP A 121 11.39 -5.05 -9.83
C ASP A 121 11.14 -3.55 -10.07
N LEU A 122 9.93 -3.17 -10.50
CA LEU A 122 9.54 -1.77 -10.69
C LEU A 122 9.62 -1.02 -9.36
N VAL A 123 9.05 -1.56 -8.29
CA VAL A 123 9.11 -0.93 -6.96
C VAL A 123 10.55 -0.75 -6.50
N HIS A 124 11.39 -1.76 -6.64
CA HIS A 124 12.81 -1.70 -6.26
C HIS A 124 13.61 -0.71 -7.11
N ARG A 125 13.39 -0.62 -8.43
CA ARG A 125 14.05 0.38 -9.29
C ARG A 125 13.76 1.82 -8.88
N HIS A 126 12.58 2.06 -8.27
CA HIS A 126 12.21 3.36 -7.69
C HIS A 126 12.59 3.52 -6.21
N GLY A 127 13.46 2.64 -5.69
CA GLY A 127 13.97 2.71 -4.31
C GLY A 127 12.93 2.36 -3.23
N GLY A 128 11.87 1.68 -3.62
CA GLY A 128 10.78 1.28 -2.73
C GLY A 128 10.98 -0.06 -2.04
N LEU A 129 10.03 -0.39 -1.16
CA LEU A 129 9.82 -1.70 -0.57
C LEU A 129 8.61 -2.35 -1.24
N ALA A 130 8.76 -3.58 -1.70
CA ALA A 130 7.69 -4.38 -2.29
C ALA A 130 7.06 -5.29 -1.23
N VAL A 131 5.77 -5.10 -0.96
CA VAL A 131 5.03 -5.87 0.03
C VAL A 131 3.97 -6.71 -0.67
N ALA A 132 3.97 -8.02 -0.45
CA ALA A 132 2.89 -8.88 -0.92
C ALA A 132 1.63 -8.58 -0.09
N ALA A 133 0.62 -7.96 -0.71
CA ALA A 133 -0.56 -7.46 -0.03
C ALA A 133 -1.47 -8.61 0.43
N HIS A 134 -2.04 -8.47 1.63
CA HIS A 134 -3.09 -9.33 2.23
C HIS A 134 -3.03 -10.80 1.76
N ILE A 135 -1.86 -11.46 1.91
CA ILE A 135 -1.59 -12.82 1.41
C ILE A 135 -2.53 -13.89 1.97
N ASP A 136 -3.25 -13.58 3.05
CA ASP A 136 -4.29 -14.43 3.67
C ASP A 136 -5.62 -14.44 2.90
N ARG A 137 -5.80 -13.54 1.91
CA ARG A 137 -7.01 -13.45 1.11
C ARG A 137 -6.97 -14.39 -0.09
N ARG A 138 -8.14 -14.93 -0.46
CA ARG A 138 -8.28 -15.74 -1.68
C ARG A 138 -8.28 -14.89 -2.94
N SER A 139 -8.91 -13.70 -2.88
CA SER A 139 -8.95 -12.75 -4.00
C SER A 139 -7.81 -11.74 -3.82
N PHE A 140 -7.09 -11.49 -4.88
CA PHE A 140 -5.99 -10.53 -4.98
C PHE A 140 -4.79 -10.79 -4.06
N GLY A 141 -4.82 -11.79 -3.18
CA GLY A 141 -3.65 -12.25 -2.44
C GLY A 141 -2.80 -13.18 -3.31
N VAL A 142 -1.48 -13.02 -3.28
CA VAL A 142 -0.55 -13.78 -4.13
C VAL A 142 -0.72 -15.30 -3.99
N ILE A 143 -0.91 -15.80 -2.76
CA ILE A 143 -1.13 -17.23 -2.52
C ILE A 143 -2.48 -17.68 -3.10
N GLY A 144 -3.51 -16.86 -2.96
CA GLY A 144 -4.86 -17.16 -3.46
C GLY A 144 -4.92 -17.24 -4.97
N GLN A 145 -4.17 -16.39 -5.67
CA GLN A 145 -4.15 -16.30 -7.13
C GLN A 145 -3.19 -17.33 -7.76
N LEU A 146 -1.97 -17.45 -7.23
CA LEU A 146 -0.96 -18.36 -7.79
C LEU A 146 -1.07 -19.79 -7.26
N GLY A 147 -1.72 -20.00 -6.10
CA GLY A 147 -1.75 -21.29 -5.41
C GLY A 147 -0.49 -21.61 -4.59
N PHE A 148 0.49 -20.73 -4.58
CA PHE A 148 1.74 -20.83 -3.80
C PHE A 148 2.29 -19.43 -3.53
N PHE A 149 3.25 -19.31 -2.60
CA PHE A 149 3.98 -18.06 -2.38
C PHE A 149 5.25 -18.07 -3.25
N PRO A 150 5.49 -17.06 -4.11
CA PRO A 150 6.67 -16.97 -4.97
C PRO A 150 7.88 -16.46 -4.17
N GLU A 151 8.61 -17.38 -3.53
CA GLU A 151 9.73 -17.04 -2.63
C GLU A 151 10.86 -16.28 -3.33
N ASP A 152 11.04 -16.52 -4.64
CA ASP A 152 12.10 -15.90 -5.44
C ASP A 152 11.71 -14.52 -6.03
N ALA A 153 10.47 -14.07 -5.85
CA ALA A 153 10.00 -12.80 -6.40
C ALA A 153 10.66 -11.57 -5.76
N GLY A 154 11.29 -11.73 -4.60
CA GLY A 154 12.06 -10.66 -3.96
C GLY A 154 11.23 -9.69 -3.12
N PHE A 155 10.08 -10.10 -2.60
CA PHE A 155 9.31 -9.29 -1.66
C PHE A 155 10.13 -8.93 -0.41
N ASP A 156 10.01 -7.68 0.06
CA ASP A 156 10.63 -7.21 1.30
C ASP A 156 9.83 -7.58 2.56
N ALA A 157 8.51 -7.71 2.43
CA ALA A 157 7.59 -8.06 3.50
C ALA A 157 6.31 -8.71 2.96
N VAL A 158 5.54 -9.32 3.84
CA VAL A 158 4.17 -9.77 3.56
C VAL A 158 3.18 -9.00 4.43
N GLU A 159 1.99 -8.78 3.91
CA GLU A 159 0.91 -8.15 4.65
C GLU A 159 -0.19 -9.16 4.97
N LEU A 160 -0.67 -9.14 6.21
CA LEU A 160 -1.88 -9.84 6.62
C LEU A 160 -3.03 -8.86 6.83
N SER A 161 -4.19 -9.25 6.36
CA SER A 161 -5.40 -8.44 6.47
C SER A 161 -6.01 -8.51 7.88
N ARG A 162 -6.99 -7.67 8.13
CA ARG A 162 -7.80 -7.68 9.38
C ARG A 162 -8.48 -9.03 9.70
N HIS A 163 -8.52 -9.97 8.75
CA HIS A 163 -9.10 -11.30 8.96
C HIS A 163 -8.15 -12.28 9.68
N VAL A 164 -6.89 -11.90 9.82
CA VAL A 164 -5.90 -12.60 10.64
C VAL A 164 -5.49 -11.67 11.77
N PRO A 165 -6.14 -11.74 12.95
CA PRO A 165 -5.80 -10.88 14.08
C PRO A 165 -4.34 -11.05 14.50
N ALA A 166 -3.71 -9.95 14.86
CA ALA A 166 -2.38 -9.97 15.44
C ALA A 166 -2.34 -10.87 16.68
N GLY A 167 -1.26 -11.65 16.83
CA GLY A 167 -1.10 -12.61 17.92
C GLY A 167 -1.95 -13.89 17.82
N SER A 168 -2.75 -14.06 16.75
CA SER A 168 -3.44 -15.32 16.51
C SER A 168 -2.48 -16.42 16.03
N GLU A 169 -2.82 -17.68 16.30
CA GLU A 169 -2.03 -18.83 15.83
C GLU A 169 -1.89 -18.85 14.29
N ARG A 170 -2.85 -18.27 13.56
CA ARG A 170 -2.81 -18.18 12.12
C ARG A 170 -1.66 -17.33 11.58
N VAL A 171 -1.12 -16.38 12.36
CA VAL A 171 0.07 -15.61 11.96
C VAL A 171 1.26 -16.55 11.70
N ALA A 172 1.39 -17.63 12.48
CA ALA A 172 2.46 -18.61 12.30
C ALA A 172 2.38 -19.36 10.97
N GLU A 173 1.20 -19.47 10.35
CA GLU A 173 1.03 -20.09 9.03
C GLU A 173 1.78 -19.32 7.95
N PHE A 174 1.93 -18.01 8.11
CA PHE A 174 2.59 -17.11 7.15
C PHE A 174 4.06 -16.82 7.51
N ALA A 175 4.45 -17.04 8.76
CA ALA A 175 5.83 -16.87 9.21
C ALA A 175 6.80 -17.86 8.54
N VAL A 176 6.29 -18.92 7.93
CA VAL A 176 7.09 -19.92 7.20
C VAL A 176 7.82 -19.36 6.01
N TYR A 177 7.37 -18.24 5.45
CA TYR A 177 8.03 -17.57 4.31
C TYR A 177 9.26 -16.76 4.73
N GLY A 178 9.53 -16.61 6.04
CA GLY A 178 10.73 -15.95 6.55
C GLY A 178 10.78 -14.43 6.34
N LEU A 179 9.69 -13.84 5.84
CA LEU A 179 9.58 -12.40 5.63
C LEU A 179 8.92 -11.68 6.82
N PRO A 180 9.26 -10.41 7.05
CA PRO A 180 8.55 -9.58 8.03
C PRO A 180 7.07 -9.51 7.71
N ILE A 181 6.24 -9.59 8.76
CA ILE A 181 4.78 -9.53 8.62
C ILE A 181 4.31 -8.14 9.04
N LEU A 182 3.61 -7.49 8.13
CA LEU A 182 2.88 -6.25 8.37
C LEU A 182 1.39 -6.58 8.53
N HIS A 183 0.70 -5.79 9.36
CA HIS A 183 -0.76 -5.79 9.39
C HIS A 183 -1.26 -4.42 8.98
N SER A 184 -2.14 -4.36 7.99
CA SER A 184 -2.78 -3.13 7.56
C SER A 184 -4.28 -3.28 7.43
N SER A 185 -4.96 -2.17 7.61
CA SER A 185 -6.43 -2.13 7.60
C SER A 185 -7.00 -2.23 6.19
N ASP A 186 -6.22 -1.92 5.15
CA ASP A 186 -6.71 -1.81 3.76
C ASP A 186 -8.02 -1.01 3.73
N ALA A 187 -7.92 0.22 4.24
CA ALA A 187 -9.07 1.04 4.58
C ALA A 187 -9.63 1.78 3.37
N HIS A 188 -10.75 1.31 2.84
CA HIS A 188 -11.50 1.96 1.77
C HIS A 188 -12.50 3.02 2.28
N TYR A 189 -12.74 3.10 3.59
CA TYR A 189 -13.62 4.07 4.24
C TYR A 189 -13.14 4.41 5.65
N ARG A 190 -13.56 5.58 6.16
CA ARG A 190 -13.05 6.18 7.39
C ARG A 190 -13.09 5.26 8.62
N ALA A 191 -14.16 4.49 8.78
CA ALA A 191 -14.32 3.60 9.94
C ALA A 191 -13.38 2.38 9.92
N ALA A 192 -12.70 2.11 8.79
CA ALA A 192 -11.73 1.03 8.69
C ALA A 192 -10.29 1.48 8.99
N VAL A 193 -10.01 2.78 9.00
CA VAL A 193 -8.67 3.31 9.29
C VAL A 193 -8.25 2.88 10.70
N GLY A 194 -7.09 2.22 10.81
CA GLY A 194 -6.54 1.75 12.08
C GLY A 194 -7.24 0.53 12.69
N ALA A 195 -8.17 -0.12 11.97
CA ALA A 195 -8.85 -1.33 12.45
C ALA A 195 -7.87 -2.46 12.81
N VAL A 196 -6.77 -2.57 12.09
CA VAL A 196 -5.57 -3.32 12.45
C VAL A 196 -4.36 -2.47 12.14
N ARG A 197 -3.25 -2.77 12.82
CA ARG A 197 -2.03 -1.97 12.71
C ARG A 197 -0.79 -2.82 12.92
N THR A 198 0.29 -2.42 12.28
CA THR A 198 1.64 -2.90 12.60
C THR A 198 2.19 -2.05 13.74
N THR A 199 2.84 -2.68 14.71
CA THR A 199 3.70 -1.99 15.67
C THR A 199 5.15 -2.12 15.25
N GLY A 200 6.00 -1.24 15.70
CA GLY A 200 7.42 -1.30 15.39
C GLY A 200 8.27 -0.51 16.36
N THR A 201 9.58 -0.74 16.29
CA THR A 201 10.58 0.06 16.99
C THR A 201 11.31 0.90 15.94
N CYS A 202 11.22 2.22 16.06
CA CYS A 202 11.90 3.18 15.20
C CYS A 202 12.30 4.42 16.02
N GLU A 203 13.23 5.24 15.51
CA GLU A 203 13.57 6.52 16.15
C GLU A 203 12.50 7.59 15.89
N ARG A 204 11.97 7.60 14.69
CA ARG A 204 10.90 8.51 14.24
C ARG A 204 10.05 7.85 13.16
N PRO A 205 8.76 8.16 13.07
CA PRO A 205 7.93 7.63 11.99
C PRO A 205 8.38 8.18 10.61
N GLY A 206 8.51 7.30 9.62
CA GLY A 206 8.89 7.64 8.26
C GLY A 206 9.38 6.45 7.45
N PHE A 207 9.54 6.64 6.14
CA PHE A 207 9.94 5.55 5.23
C PHE A 207 11.30 4.95 5.58
N ASP A 208 12.32 5.77 5.84
CA ASP A 208 13.68 5.28 6.11
C ASP A 208 13.71 4.36 7.34
N GLU A 209 13.02 4.75 8.41
CA GLU A 209 12.91 3.95 9.63
C GLU A 209 12.05 2.70 9.42
N LEU A 210 10.99 2.79 8.61
CA LEU A 210 10.21 1.62 8.20
C LEU A 210 11.07 0.63 7.41
N ALA A 211 11.90 1.13 6.49
CA ALA A 211 12.80 0.29 5.70
C ALA A 211 13.85 -0.40 6.57
N LEU A 212 14.40 0.28 7.57
CA LEU A 212 15.28 -0.33 8.56
C LEU A 212 14.54 -1.38 9.39
N ALA A 213 13.32 -1.08 9.81
CA ALA A 213 12.51 -1.98 10.63
C ALA A 213 12.09 -3.26 9.88
N VAL A 214 11.72 -3.13 8.60
CA VAL A 214 11.41 -4.26 7.72
C VAL A 214 12.66 -5.14 7.52
N ARG A 215 13.84 -4.54 7.38
CA ARG A 215 15.11 -5.28 7.23
C ARG A 215 15.71 -5.77 8.55
N GLY A 216 15.11 -5.42 9.69
CA GLY A 216 15.63 -5.79 11.01
C GLY A 216 17.00 -5.16 11.33
N LEU A 217 17.30 -3.98 10.79
CA LEU A 217 18.57 -3.31 10.89
C LEU A 217 18.59 -2.31 12.04
N GLU A 218 19.80 -2.05 12.60
CA GLU A 218 20.07 -1.02 13.61
C GLU A 218 19.13 -1.09 14.83
N GLY A 219 18.67 -2.28 15.19
CA GLY A 219 17.73 -2.48 16.30
C GLY A 219 16.28 -2.11 16.01
N ARG A 220 15.98 -1.67 14.78
CA ARG A 220 14.62 -1.45 14.30
C ARG A 220 13.99 -2.79 13.96
N ARG A 221 12.69 -2.89 14.15
CA ARG A 221 11.91 -4.08 13.81
C ARG A 221 10.43 -3.74 13.68
N VAL A 222 9.74 -4.48 12.83
CA VAL A 222 8.28 -4.54 12.80
C VAL A 222 7.80 -5.71 13.65
N GLY A 223 6.60 -5.58 14.18
CA GLY A 223 5.93 -6.63 14.94
C GLY A 223 4.43 -6.50 14.80
N CYS A 224 3.73 -7.57 15.16
CA CYS A 224 2.27 -7.55 15.27
C CYS A 224 1.90 -7.12 16.70
N ALA A 225 0.98 -6.16 16.81
CA ALA A 225 0.44 -5.72 18.10
C ALA A 225 -0.50 -6.78 18.70
#